data_780a6f7583861051f7027eee4236621d
#
_entry.id   780a6f7583861051f7027eee4236621d
#
_cell.length_a   1.000
_cell.length_b   1.000
_cell.length_c   1.000
_cell.angle_alpha   90.00
_cell.angle_beta   90.00
_cell.angle_gamma   90.00
#
_symmetry.space_group_name_H-M   'P 1'
#
loop_
_entity.id
_entity.type
_entity.pdbx_description
1 polymer ?
#
loop_
_entity_poly.entity_id
_entity_poly.type
_entity_poly.pdbx_seq_one_letter_code
_entity_poly.pdbx_strand_id
1 'polypeptide(L)'
;SKERWIESSNLGKAFCKNIRENWDYKIDTNLAYPIAIGKAGSYFKVPLEKLLIAFLQSFVSNLINVGIKHIPLGQSEGQKILINLLPVIEKQANINKISQINNLGSSAFLSDLSSMYHETLNNRIYQT
;
A
#
# COMPACT_ATOMS: atom_id res chain seq x y z
N SER A 1 -13.60 4.97 -2.50
CA SER A 1 -13.78 5.18 -3.93
C SER A 1 -13.64 3.86 -4.69
N LYS A 2 -14.26 3.78 -5.86
CA LYS A 2 -14.20 2.60 -6.74
C LYS A 2 -12.76 2.37 -7.24
N GLU A 3 -12.05 3.44 -7.57
CA GLU A 3 -10.65 3.36 -8.03
C GLU A 3 -9.71 2.73 -7.00
N ARG A 4 -9.82 3.13 -5.74
CA ARG A 4 -9.01 2.53 -4.65
C ARG A 4 -9.28 1.04 -4.49
N TRP A 5 -10.54 0.64 -4.66
CA TRP A 5 -10.89 -0.78 -4.61
C TRP A 5 -10.31 -1.55 -5.81
N ILE A 6 -10.40 -1.00 -7.02
CA ILE A 6 -9.82 -1.59 -8.24
C ILE A 6 -8.30 -1.71 -8.09
N GLU A 7 -7.63 -0.64 -7.67
CA GLU A 7 -6.19 -0.63 -7.42
C GLU A 7 -5.77 -1.72 -6.43
N SER A 8 -6.40 -1.74 -5.25
CA SER A 8 -6.10 -2.74 -4.22
C SER A 8 -6.34 -4.17 -4.70
N SER A 9 -7.39 -4.39 -5.49
CA SER A 9 -7.72 -5.70 -6.06
C SER A 9 -6.71 -6.11 -7.13
N ASN A 10 -6.29 -5.20 -8.01
CA ASN A 10 -5.32 -5.49 -9.06
C ASN A 10 -3.92 -5.75 -8.47
N LEU A 11 -3.49 -4.95 -7.52
CA LEU A 11 -2.24 -5.16 -6.79
C LEU A 11 -2.25 -6.49 -6.04
N GLY A 12 -3.36 -6.83 -5.40
CA GLY A 12 -3.53 -8.10 -4.71
C GLY A 12 -3.42 -9.30 -5.66
N LYS A 13 -4.09 -9.24 -6.81
CA LYS A 13 -4.00 -10.29 -7.85
C LYS A 13 -2.57 -10.47 -8.37
N ALA A 14 -1.90 -9.37 -8.71
CA ALA A 14 -0.52 -9.40 -9.20
C ALA A 14 0.44 -9.98 -8.15
N PHE A 15 0.30 -9.57 -6.89
CA PHE A 15 1.08 -10.10 -5.78
C PHE A 15 0.85 -11.61 -5.58
N CYS A 16 -0.43 -12.04 -5.52
CA CYS A 16 -0.75 -13.46 -5.34
C CYS A 16 -0.25 -14.33 -6.49
N LYS A 17 -0.35 -13.83 -7.73
CA LYS A 17 0.22 -14.50 -8.90
C LYS A 17 1.72 -14.69 -8.75
N ASN A 18 2.44 -13.63 -8.38
CA ASN A 18 3.89 -13.68 -8.16
C ASN A 18 4.28 -14.69 -7.07
N ILE A 19 3.55 -14.71 -5.95
CA ILE A 19 3.77 -15.69 -4.87
C ILE A 19 3.58 -17.12 -5.37
N ARG A 20 2.54 -17.39 -6.15
CA ARG A 20 2.27 -18.73 -6.69
C ARG A 20 3.31 -19.21 -7.69
N GLU A 21 3.87 -18.29 -8.48
CA GLU A 21 4.85 -18.61 -9.53
C GLU A 21 6.26 -18.84 -8.97
N ASN A 22 6.61 -18.18 -7.87
CA ASN A 22 7.97 -18.15 -7.34
C ASN A 22 8.16 -18.89 -6.00
N TRP A 23 7.06 -19.21 -5.30
CA TRP A 23 7.12 -19.91 -4.02
C TRP A 23 6.08 -21.02 -3.96
N ASP A 24 6.36 -22.05 -3.19
CA ASP A 24 5.44 -23.19 -2.99
C ASP A 24 4.30 -22.81 -2.02
N TYR A 25 3.51 -21.82 -2.44
CA TYR A 25 2.33 -21.37 -1.72
C TYR A 25 1.17 -21.07 -2.66
N LYS A 26 0.12 -21.92 -2.61
CA LYS A 26 -1.11 -21.76 -3.40
C LYS A 26 -2.06 -20.75 -2.75
N ILE A 27 -1.63 -19.49 -2.64
CA ILE A 27 -2.47 -18.41 -2.13
C ILE A 27 -3.66 -18.14 -3.07
N ASP A 28 -4.83 -17.81 -2.51
CA ASP A 28 -5.98 -17.37 -3.31
C ASP A 28 -5.66 -16.07 -4.08
N THR A 29 -6.01 -16.02 -5.35
CA THR A 29 -5.69 -14.89 -6.24
C THR A 29 -6.71 -13.75 -6.18
N ASN A 30 -7.85 -13.92 -5.51
CA ASN A 30 -8.92 -12.92 -5.44
C ASN A 30 -8.90 -12.12 -4.13
N LEU A 31 -7.72 -11.77 -3.65
CA LEU A 31 -7.53 -11.03 -2.41
C LEU A 31 -7.17 -9.57 -2.69
N ALA A 32 -7.72 -8.65 -1.89
CA ALA A 32 -7.23 -7.29 -1.84
C ALA A 32 -5.78 -7.26 -1.31
N TYR A 33 -4.98 -6.32 -1.78
CA TYR A 33 -3.53 -6.28 -1.52
C TYR A 33 -3.13 -6.40 -0.05
N PRO A 34 -3.74 -5.65 0.91
CA PRO A 34 -3.38 -5.79 2.32
C PRO A 34 -3.65 -7.20 2.88
N ILE A 35 -4.74 -7.83 2.43
CA ILE A 35 -5.11 -9.18 2.86
C ILE A 35 -4.15 -10.21 2.28
N ALA A 36 -3.76 -10.06 1.01
CA ALA A 36 -2.80 -10.92 0.36
C ALA A 36 -1.43 -10.88 1.06
N ILE A 37 -0.95 -9.68 1.40
CA ILE A 37 0.29 -9.47 2.17
C ILE A 37 0.19 -10.14 3.55
N GLY A 38 -0.91 -9.94 4.27
CA GLY A 38 -1.12 -10.56 5.60
C GLY A 38 -1.10 -12.09 5.55
N LYS A 39 -1.78 -12.68 4.56
CA LYS A 39 -1.79 -14.15 4.36
C LYS A 39 -0.41 -14.69 4.01
N ALA A 40 0.31 -14.04 3.10
CA ALA A 40 1.67 -14.45 2.73
C ALA A 40 2.62 -14.30 3.92
N GLY A 41 2.55 -13.18 4.65
CA GLY A 41 3.36 -12.96 5.85
C GLY A 41 3.13 -14.02 6.93
N SER A 42 1.88 -14.42 7.14
CA SER A 42 1.53 -15.50 8.06
C SER A 42 2.10 -16.85 7.60
N TYR A 43 1.93 -17.18 6.32
CA TYR A 43 2.45 -18.43 5.75
C TYR A 43 3.98 -18.54 5.87
N PHE A 44 4.69 -17.47 5.54
CA PHE A 44 6.15 -17.40 5.63
C PHE A 44 6.66 -17.06 7.03
N LYS A 45 5.78 -16.98 8.04
CA LYS A 45 6.12 -16.70 9.45
C LYS A 45 6.90 -15.40 9.64
N VAL A 46 6.58 -14.39 8.83
CA VAL A 46 7.17 -13.05 8.97
C VAL A 46 6.57 -12.39 10.23
N PRO A 47 7.39 -11.88 11.16
CA PRO A 47 6.88 -11.16 12.32
C PRO A 47 5.99 -9.98 11.90
N LEU A 48 4.82 -9.84 12.53
CA LEU A 48 3.81 -8.84 12.17
C LEU A 48 4.37 -7.42 12.13
N GLU A 49 5.20 -7.06 13.10
CA GLU A 49 5.84 -5.74 13.15
C GLU A 49 6.70 -5.46 11.92
N LYS A 50 7.52 -6.41 11.50
CA LYS A 50 8.36 -6.29 10.29
C LYS A 50 7.50 -6.21 9.04
N LEU A 51 6.41 -6.99 8.98
CA LEU A 51 5.47 -6.95 7.86
C LEU A 51 4.79 -5.60 7.74
N LEU A 52 4.34 -5.01 8.87
CA LEU A 52 3.71 -3.70 8.91
C LEU A 52 4.67 -2.58 8.50
N ILE A 53 5.91 -2.60 9.01
CA ILE A 53 6.95 -1.63 8.62
C ILE A 53 7.21 -1.71 7.12
N ALA A 54 7.43 -2.91 6.57
CA ALA A 54 7.68 -3.10 5.14
C ALA A 54 6.50 -2.66 4.28
N PHE A 55 5.27 -2.95 4.70
CA PHE A 55 4.06 -2.52 3.99
C PHE A 55 3.93 -0.99 3.97
N LEU A 56 4.07 -0.33 5.11
CA LEU A 56 3.98 1.12 5.22
C LEU A 56 5.12 1.82 4.45
N GLN A 57 6.34 1.30 4.55
CA GLN A 57 7.49 1.83 3.80
C GLN A 57 7.28 1.71 2.29
N SER A 58 6.77 0.58 1.81
CA SER A 58 6.44 0.37 0.40
C SER A 58 5.37 1.35 -0.08
N PHE A 59 4.33 1.56 0.72
CA PHE A 59 3.27 2.53 0.42
C PHE A 59 3.81 3.96 0.30
N VAL A 60 4.61 4.41 1.26
CA VAL A 60 5.24 5.74 1.25
C VAL A 60 6.19 5.89 0.06
N SER A 61 7.00 4.87 -0.22
CA SER A 61 7.92 4.86 -1.36
C SER A 61 7.19 5.00 -2.70
N ASN A 62 6.05 4.33 -2.86
CA ASN A 62 5.23 4.46 -4.06
C ASN A 62 4.68 5.89 -4.23
N LEU A 63 4.20 6.52 -3.16
CA LEU A 63 3.75 7.92 -3.21
C LEU A 63 4.89 8.89 -3.56
N ILE A 64 6.08 8.70 -2.99
CA ILE A 64 7.27 9.49 -3.32
C ILE A 64 7.63 9.33 -4.79
N ASN A 65 7.63 8.10 -5.32
CA ASN A 65 7.93 7.82 -6.72
C ASN A 65 6.92 8.49 -7.68
N VAL A 66 5.65 8.51 -7.31
CA VAL A 66 4.63 9.29 -8.04
C VAL A 66 4.95 10.78 -7.99
N GLY A 67 5.31 11.31 -6.82
CA GLY A 67 5.72 12.69 -6.66
C GLY A 67 6.92 13.06 -7.55
N ILE A 68 7.96 12.24 -7.57
CA ILE A 68 9.16 12.44 -8.41
C ILE A 68 8.80 12.52 -9.91
N LYS A 69 7.81 11.74 -10.34
CA LYS A 69 7.39 11.70 -11.75
C LYS A 69 6.53 12.89 -12.19
N HIS A 70 5.75 13.47 -11.28
CA HIS A 70 4.68 14.43 -11.64
C HIS A 70 4.81 15.81 -11.06
N ILE A 71 5.67 15.99 -10.08
CA ILE A 71 6.00 17.29 -9.51
C ILE A 71 7.52 17.49 -9.58
N PRO A 72 8.04 18.72 -9.52
CA PRO A 72 9.48 18.98 -9.57
C PRO A 72 10.18 18.57 -8.25
N LEU A 73 10.06 17.30 -7.91
CA LEU A 73 10.71 16.67 -6.77
C LEU A 73 11.89 15.84 -7.27
N GLY A 74 13.12 16.19 -6.84
CA GLY A 74 14.31 15.46 -7.20
C GLY A 74 14.41 14.09 -6.50
N GLN A 75 15.15 13.15 -7.07
CA GLN A 75 15.40 11.83 -6.48
C GLN A 75 16.00 11.94 -5.06
N SER A 76 16.99 12.81 -4.88
CA SER A 76 17.63 13.04 -3.58
C SER A 76 16.64 13.56 -2.54
N GLU A 77 15.76 14.47 -2.93
CA GLU A 77 14.72 15.00 -2.05
C GLU A 77 13.71 13.91 -1.66
N GLY A 78 13.32 13.08 -2.61
CA GLY A 78 12.45 11.93 -2.34
C GLY A 78 13.05 10.96 -1.32
N GLN A 79 14.36 10.67 -1.42
CA GLN A 79 15.05 9.82 -0.44
C GLN A 79 15.12 10.47 0.94
N LYS A 80 15.37 11.78 1.03
CA LYS A 80 15.35 12.49 2.32
C LYS A 80 13.96 12.43 2.98
N ILE A 81 12.89 12.60 2.20
CA ILE A 81 11.52 12.47 2.70
C ILE A 81 11.29 11.07 3.27
N LEU A 82 11.68 10.02 2.56
CA LEU A 82 11.54 8.65 3.02
C LEU A 82 12.28 8.43 4.35
N ILE A 83 13.54 8.84 4.44
CA ILE A 83 14.35 8.71 5.65
C ILE A 83 13.70 9.43 6.85
N ASN A 84 13.20 10.64 6.63
CA ASN A 84 12.53 11.42 7.67
C ASN A 84 11.20 10.81 8.13
N LEU A 85 10.55 10.01 7.28
CA LEU A 85 9.30 9.33 7.63
C LEU A 85 9.50 7.96 8.30
N LEU A 86 10.71 7.38 8.29
CA LEU A 86 10.96 6.09 8.93
C LEU A 86 10.52 6.03 10.40
N PRO A 87 10.83 7.02 11.26
CA PRO A 87 10.35 6.99 12.65
C PRO A 87 8.82 7.02 12.78
N VAL A 88 8.15 7.71 11.85
CA VAL A 88 6.67 7.74 11.80
C VAL A 88 6.13 6.38 11.39
N ILE A 89 6.73 5.74 10.40
CA ILE A 89 6.39 4.39 9.94
C ILE A 89 6.51 3.38 11.09
N GLU A 90 7.62 3.39 11.79
CA GLU A 90 7.85 2.50 12.95
C GLU A 90 6.81 2.72 14.06
N LYS A 91 6.56 3.98 14.41
CA LYS A 91 5.53 4.33 15.39
C LYS A 91 4.15 3.83 14.98
N GLN A 92 3.75 4.04 13.72
CA GLN A 92 2.46 3.57 13.21
C GLN A 92 2.37 2.05 13.15
N ALA A 93 3.44 1.36 12.78
CA ALA A 93 3.50 -0.10 12.80
C ALA A 93 3.26 -0.65 14.22
N ASN A 94 3.89 -0.06 15.24
CA ASN A 94 3.71 -0.45 16.63
C ASN A 94 2.30 -0.21 17.15
N ILE A 95 1.67 0.91 16.79
CA ILE A 95 0.27 1.21 17.15
C ILE A 95 -0.66 0.18 16.48
N ASN A 96 -0.48 -0.06 15.19
CA ASN A 96 -1.37 -0.94 14.42
C ASN A 96 -1.20 -2.43 14.76
N LYS A 97 -0.06 -2.84 15.29
CA LYS A 97 0.19 -4.21 15.73
C LYS A 97 -0.81 -4.71 16.78
N ILE A 98 -1.30 -3.80 17.63
CA ILE A 98 -2.26 -4.09 18.71
C ILE A 98 -3.69 -3.62 18.38
N SER A 99 -3.90 -2.99 17.23
CA SER A 99 -5.22 -2.50 16.83
C SER A 99 -6.17 -3.64 16.48
N GLN A 100 -7.43 -3.45 16.85
CA GLN A 100 -8.50 -4.41 16.54
C GLN A 100 -9.28 -3.97 15.30
N ILE A 101 -10.02 -4.91 14.69
CA ILE A 101 -10.86 -4.64 13.51
C ILE A 101 -11.86 -3.51 13.77
N ASN A 102 -12.39 -3.41 15.00
CA ASN A 102 -13.35 -2.37 15.38
C ASN A 102 -12.75 -0.96 15.38
N ASN A 103 -11.41 -0.85 15.32
CA ASN A 103 -10.70 0.42 15.24
C ASN A 103 -10.39 0.83 13.79
N LEU A 104 -10.91 0.08 12.80
CA LEU A 104 -10.75 0.46 11.39
C LEU A 104 -11.45 1.79 11.13
N GLY A 105 -10.70 2.72 10.55
CA GLY A 105 -11.19 4.02 10.16
C GLY A 105 -10.31 4.65 9.10
N SER A 106 -10.80 5.70 8.46
CA SER A 106 -10.05 6.50 7.51
C SER A 106 -10.31 7.97 7.77
N SER A 107 -9.25 8.76 7.79
CA SER A 107 -9.30 10.23 7.88
C SER A 107 -8.77 10.91 6.62
N ALA A 108 -8.58 10.17 5.54
CA ALA A 108 -8.05 10.67 4.27
C ALA A 108 -9.16 11.30 3.39
N PHE A 109 -10.06 12.11 3.98
CA PHE A 109 -11.23 12.67 3.32
C PHE A 109 -10.93 13.38 2.00
N LEU A 110 -9.91 14.25 1.97
CA LEU A 110 -9.53 14.96 0.74
C LEU A 110 -9.00 14.01 -0.34
N SER A 111 -8.25 12.98 0.05
CA SER A 111 -7.77 11.96 -0.88
C SER A 111 -8.92 11.11 -1.44
N ASP A 112 -9.89 10.76 -0.61
CA ASP A 112 -11.08 10.03 -1.04
C ASP A 112 -11.94 10.87 -1.98
N LEU A 113 -12.16 12.15 -1.66
CA LEU A 113 -12.91 13.08 -2.50
C LEU A 113 -12.20 13.28 -3.85
N SER A 114 -10.88 13.49 -3.85
CA SER A 114 -10.08 13.64 -5.08
C SER A 114 -10.14 12.39 -5.95
N SER A 115 -10.08 11.21 -5.33
CA SER A 115 -10.20 9.94 -6.06
C SER A 115 -11.59 9.74 -6.66
N MET A 116 -12.65 10.13 -5.95
CA MET A 116 -14.02 10.11 -6.48
C MET A 116 -14.19 11.09 -7.66
N TYR A 117 -13.59 12.28 -7.54
CA TYR A 117 -13.61 13.26 -8.63
C TYR A 117 -12.83 12.76 -9.86
N HIS A 118 -11.69 12.11 -9.66
CA HIS A 118 -10.89 11.51 -10.73
C HIS A 118 -11.64 10.43 -11.51
N GLU A 119 -12.57 9.71 -10.89
CA GLU A 119 -13.40 8.69 -11.55
C GLU A 119 -14.24 9.26 -12.71
N THR A 120 -14.55 10.56 -12.68
CA THR A 120 -15.38 11.26 -13.67
C THR A 120 -14.58 11.97 -14.76
N LEU A 121 -13.24 12.02 -14.66
CA LEU A 121 -12.39 12.70 -15.64
C LEU A 121 -12.25 11.87 -16.92
N ASN A 122 -12.31 12.56 -18.07
CA ASN A 122 -12.11 11.95 -19.38
C ASN A 122 -10.66 11.50 -19.61
N ASN A 123 -9.69 12.26 -19.09
CA ASN A 123 -8.27 11.93 -19.16
C ASN A 123 -7.80 11.49 -17.78
N ARG A 124 -7.66 10.19 -17.58
CA ARG A 124 -7.15 9.62 -16.35
C ARG A 124 -5.69 9.25 -16.51
N ILE A 125 -4.85 9.82 -15.65
CA ILE A 125 -3.45 9.44 -15.49
C ILE A 125 -3.42 8.38 -14.39
N TYR A 126 -2.75 7.27 -14.58
CA TYR A 126 -2.75 6.11 -13.67
C TYR A 126 -4.10 5.39 -13.54
N GLN A 127 -4.47 4.69 -14.59
CA GLN A 127 -5.38 3.54 -14.46
C GLN A 127 -4.53 2.30 -14.19
N THR A 128 -4.70 1.72 -13.02
CA THR A 128 -4.19 0.39 -12.72
C THR A 128 -5.23 -0.66 -13.05
#